data_82f3414fade9a8c830211af962e36d53
#
_entry.id   82f3414fade9a8c830211af962e36d53
#
_cell.length_a   1.000
_cell.length_b   1.000
_cell.length_c   1.000
_cell.angle_alpha   90.00
_cell.angle_beta   90.00
_cell.angle_gamma   90.00
#
_symmetry.space_group_name_H-M   'P 1'
#
loop_
_entity.id
_entity.type
_entity.pdbx_description
1 polymer ?
#
loop_
_entity_poly.entity_id
_entity_poly.type
_entity_poly.pdbx_seq_one_letter_code
_entity_poly.pdbx_strand_id
1 'polypeptide(L)'
;MSDLLVQDELVVDKKEIQGSFAPLGMTASEVDAEDEDETPFDKLREECGVMAIHGHPDAARMTYWGLYALQHRGQESAGIASADGQQVNDIKGMGLVSEIFTDDVLEKLPGHIAIGHTRYSTTGDSALLNAQPISVESTRGLIAIAHNGNLINLGTAKERLERDGAIFQTTSDSEIIIQLIAHSAKNTLIDCIADALTQVQGAFSIVMMTRNRIFAARDPHGFRPLAMGRIEGKDGAPDTFCFASETCAFDLLHA
;
A
#
# COMPACT_ATOMS: atom_id res chain seq x y z
N MET A 1 -17.93 -0.33 -5.22
CA MET A 1 -16.97 -0.35 -6.33
C MET A 1 -15.74 0.33 -5.81
N SER A 2 -14.62 -0.37 -5.72
CA SER A 2 -13.34 0.20 -5.27
C SER A 2 -12.81 1.16 -6.33
N ASP A 3 -12.36 2.34 -5.91
CA ASP A 3 -11.70 3.29 -6.80
C ASP A 3 -10.30 2.74 -7.13
N LEU A 4 -10.11 2.32 -8.37
CA LEU A 4 -8.85 1.82 -8.89
C LEU A 4 -8.23 2.87 -9.82
N LEU A 5 -7.02 3.34 -9.49
CA LEU A 5 -6.27 4.30 -10.30
C LEU A 5 -5.12 3.58 -11.04
N VAL A 6 -5.06 3.75 -12.35
CA VAL A 6 -4.03 3.18 -13.23
C VAL A 6 -3.33 4.27 -14.01
N GLN A 7 -2.00 4.27 -14.09
CA GLN A 7 -1.22 5.18 -14.93
C GLN A 7 -0.36 4.44 -15.95
N ASP A 8 -0.70 4.54 -17.20
CA ASP A 8 -0.13 4.99 -18.45
C ASP A 8 -1.20 5.75 -19.27
N GLU A 9 -2.44 5.61 -18.88
CA GLU A 9 -3.56 6.50 -19.15
C GLU A 9 -4.32 6.63 -17.82
N LEU A 10 -4.47 7.86 -17.33
CA LEU A 10 -5.24 8.14 -16.15
C LEU A 10 -6.72 7.86 -16.47
N VAL A 11 -7.16 6.62 -16.31
CA VAL A 11 -8.58 6.28 -16.38
C VAL A 11 -9.19 6.58 -15.02
N VAL A 12 -9.57 7.83 -14.83
CA VAL A 12 -10.41 8.22 -13.70
C VAL A 12 -11.85 7.92 -14.09
N ASP A 13 -12.43 6.85 -13.57
CA ASP A 13 -13.88 6.65 -13.69
C ASP A 13 -14.59 7.69 -12.81
N LYS A 14 -14.96 8.82 -13.45
CA LYS A 14 -15.68 9.94 -12.82
C LYS A 14 -17.16 9.61 -12.65
N LYS A 15 -17.53 8.49 -12.08
CA LYS A 15 -18.90 8.30 -11.60
C LYS A 15 -19.02 8.78 -10.17
N GLU A 16 -19.42 10.06 -10.07
CA GLU A 16 -20.07 10.69 -8.95
C GLU A 16 -19.33 10.76 -7.62
N ILE A 17 -18.38 11.70 -7.53
CA ILE A 17 -18.14 12.37 -6.25
C ILE A 17 -19.21 13.45 -6.09
N GLN A 18 -20.43 13.07 -5.73
CA GLN A 18 -21.44 13.92 -5.12
C GLN A 18 -21.79 13.31 -3.75
N GLY A 19 -20.88 13.47 -2.80
CA GLY A 19 -21.15 13.27 -1.38
C GLY A 19 -21.09 14.62 -0.68
N SER A 20 -22.24 15.15 -0.32
CA SER A 20 -22.42 16.32 0.52
C SER A 20 -21.64 16.18 1.82
N PHE A 21 -20.59 16.98 2.02
CA PHE A 21 -20.00 17.19 3.33
C PHE A 21 -20.91 18.11 4.15
N ALA A 22 -21.71 17.53 5.04
CA ALA A 22 -22.31 18.28 6.14
C ALA A 22 -21.31 18.31 7.30
N PRO A 23 -20.96 19.48 7.86
CA PRO A 23 -20.13 19.53 9.06
C PRO A 23 -20.93 19.04 10.27
N LEU A 24 -20.50 17.93 10.87
CA LEU A 24 -20.95 17.54 12.21
C LEU A 24 -20.36 18.53 13.22
N GLY A 25 -21.19 19.47 13.68
CA GLY A 25 -20.87 20.33 14.80
C GLY A 25 -20.78 19.50 16.09
N MET A 26 -19.58 19.32 16.58
CA MET A 26 -19.34 18.85 17.94
C MET A 26 -19.13 20.07 18.84
N THR A 27 -20.07 20.34 19.71
CA THR A 27 -19.92 21.27 20.83
C THR A 27 -19.05 20.61 21.90
N ALA A 28 -17.93 21.23 22.24
CA ALA A 28 -17.11 20.85 23.38
C ALA A 28 -17.94 21.10 24.67
N SER A 29 -18.30 20.07 25.40
CA SER A 29 -18.66 20.15 26.80
C SER A 29 -17.49 19.62 27.63
N GLU A 30 -17.11 20.42 28.62
CA GLU A 30 -16.14 20.10 29.66
C GLU A 30 -16.38 18.71 30.22
N VAL A 31 -15.36 17.87 30.21
CA VAL A 31 -15.33 16.62 30.96
C VAL A 31 -14.17 16.72 31.94
N ASP A 32 -14.54 16.71 33.20
CA ASP A 32 -13.63 16.72 34.35
C ASP A 32 -12.63 15.55 34.25
N ALA A 33 -11.38 15.87 34.57
CA ALA A 33 -10.34 14.87 34.78
C ALA A 33 -10.60 14.13 36.08
N GLU A 34 -10.92 12.83 36.01
CA GLU A 34 -10.61 11.84 37.05
C GLU A 34 -11.00 10.44 36.51
N ASP A 35 -10.09 9.48 36.76
CA ASP A 35 -10.12 8.04 36.51
C ASP A 35 -9.46 7.55 35.21
N GLU A 36 -8.16 7.25 35.34
CA GLU A 36 -7.44 6.29 34.51
C GLU A 36 -7.98 4.87 34.79
N ASP A 37 -9.18 4.59 34.31
CA ASP A 37 -9.65 3.23 34.14
C ASP A 37 -9.41 2.83 32.69
N GLU A 38 -8.49 1.89 32.48
CA GLU A 38 -8.20 1.29 31.19
C GLU A 38 -9.49 0.69 30.61
N THR A 39 -10.23 1.49 29.82
CA THR A 39 -11.37 0.97 29.08
C THR A 39 -10.87 -0.01 28.02
N PRO A 40 -11.49 -1.20 27.87
CA PRO A 40 -11.06 -2.22 26.92
C PRO A 40 -11.31 -1.87 25.45
N PHE A 41 -11.66 -0.64 25.14
CA PHE A 41 -11.66 -0.09 23.79
C PHE A 41 -10.32 0.61 23.56
N ASP A 42 -9.32 -0.22 23.24
CA ASP A 42 -8.05 0.29 22.74
C ASP A 42 -8.33 1.27 21.59
N LYS A 43 -7.70 2.44 21.64
CA LYS A 43 -7.84 3.46 20.61
C LYS A 43 -7.58 2.78 19.27
N LEU A 44 -8.45 3.00 18.29
CA LEU A 44 -8.20 2.56 16.91
C LEU A 44 -6.82 3.04 16.51
N ARG A 45 -5.82 2.15 16.62
CA ARG A 45 -4.46 2.44 16.18
C ARG A 45 -4.42 2.20 14.68
N GLU A 46 -4.09 3.24 13.96
CA GLU A 46 -3.74 3.11 12.54
C GLU A 46 -2.42 2.35 12.47
N GLU A 47 -2.47 1.17 11.89
CA GLU A 47 -1.34 0.26 11.80
C GLU A 47 -0.93 0.10 10.35
N CYS A 48 0.39 0.03 10.10
CA CYS A 48 1.03 0.02 8.80
C CYS A 48 0.91 1.34 8.01
N GLY A 49 1.91 1.58 7.16
CA GLY A 49 1.96 2.68 6.21
C GLY A 49 2.35 2.18 4.83
N VAL A 50 1.65 2.65 3.80
CA VAL A 50 2.01 2.39 2.40
C VAL A 50 2.45 3.67 1.72
N MET A 51 3.41 3.51 0.79
CA MET A 51 3.92 4.58 -0.05
C MET A 51 4.14 4.08 -1.47
N ALA A 52 3.88 4.94 -2.48
CA ALA A 52 4.21 4.65 -3.87
C ALA A 52 4.64 5.91 -4.60
N ILE A 53 5.63 5.79 -5.49
CA ILE A 53 6.16 6.85 -6.34
C ILE A 53 6.21 6.35 -7.77
N HIS A 54 5.71 7.15 -8.72
CA HIS A 54 5.76 6.90 -10.16
C HIS A 54 6.31 8.11 -10.90
N GLY A 55 7.29 7.88 -11.79
CA GLY A 55 7.79 8.89 -12.71
C GLY A 55 8.95 9.73 -12.19
N HIS A 56 9.68 9.28 -11.15
CA HIS A 56 10.85 9.99 -10.64
C HIS A 56 12.12 9.13 -10.66
N PRO A 57 13.26 9.62 -11.16
CA PRO A 57 14.49 8.82 -11.23
C PRO A 57 14.99 8.32 -9.88
N ASP A 58 14.69 9.03 -8.79
CA ASP A 58 15.02 8.64 -7.41
C ASP A 58 13.78 8.08 -6.67
N ALA A 59 12.93 7.30 -7.33
CA ALA A 59 11.67 6.82 -6.77
C ALA A 59 11.86 6.08 -5.42
N ALA A 60 12.89 5.24 -5.31
CA ALA A 60 13.17 4.52 -4.07
C ALA A 60 13.55 5.45 -2.91
N ARG A 61 14.36 6.49 -3.16
CA ARG A 61 14.73 7.48 -2.13
C ARG A 61 13.53 8.32 -1.71
N MET A 62 12.68 8.71 -2.64
CA MET A 62 11.43 9.39 -2.32
C MET A 62 10.50 8.50 -1.49
N THR A 63 10.40 7.22 -1.86
CA THR A 63 9.65 6.23 -1.07
C THR A 63 10.21 6.11 0.34
N TYR A 64 11.54 6.07 0.50
CA TYR A 64 12.19 6.09 1.81
C TYR A 64 11.76 7.31 2.64
N TRP A 65 11.80 8.52 2.08
CA TRP A 65 11.38 9.73 2.81
C TRP A 65 9.90 9.69 3.20
N GLY A 66 9.04 9.20 2.30
CA GLY A 66 7.62 8.99 2.62
C GLY A 66 7.41 7.98 3.75
N LEU A 67 8.10 6.83 3.71
CA LEU A 67 8.04 5.84 4.78
C LEU A 67 8.62 6.35 6.11
N TYR A 68 9.66 7.17 6.05
CA TYR A 68 10.23 7.82 7.24
C TYR A 68 9.20 8.74 7.91
N ALA A 69 8.46 9.52 7.13
CA ALA A 69 7.35 10.33 7.65
C ALA A 69 6.21 9.46 8.23
N LEU A 70 6.01 8.25 7.68
CA LEU A 70 5.01 7.28 8.13
C LEU A 70 5.51 6.34 9.24
N GLN A 71 6.72 6.55 9.80
CA GLN A 71 7.33 5.64 10.78
C GLN A 71 6.48 5.46 12.05
N HIS A 72 5.68 6.47 12.42
CA HIS A 72 4.75 6.39 13.55
C HIS A 72 3.66 5.32 13.35
N ARG A 73 3.40 4.90 12.10
CA ARG A 73 2.42 3.85 11.76
C ARG A 73 2.99 2.44 11.84
N GLY A 74 4.32 2.27 11.78
CA GLY A 74 4.92 0.94 11.84
C GLY A 74 6.41 0.99 12.15
N GLN A 75 6.85 0.19 13.14
CA GLN A 75 8.24 0.19 13.61
C GLN A 75 8.85 -1.23 13.66
N GLU A 76 8.11 -2.23 13.19
CA GLU A 76 8.52 -3.64 13.27
C GLU A 76 9.40 -4.04 12.07
N SER A 77 8.93 -3.70 10.88
CA SER A 77 9.67 -3.97 9.65
C SER A 77 9.33 -2.91 8.60
N ALA A 78 10.24 -2.75 7.64
CA ALA A 78 9.99 -1.94 6.47
C ALA A 78 10.55 -2.60 5.21
N GLY A 79 10.01 -2.20 4.05
CA GLY A 79 10.48 -2.67 2.77
C GLY A 79 10.19 -1.68 1.66
N ILE A 80 11.04 -1.70 0.63
CA ILE A 80 10.89 -0.95 -0.61
C ILE A 80 11.13 -1.89 -1.77
N ALA A 81 10.23 -1.85 -2.76
CA ALA A 81 10.45 -2.43 -4.07
C ALA A 81 10.52 -1.31 -5.11
N SER A 82 11.46 -1.40 -6.05
CA SER A 82 11.67 -0.44 -7.12
C SER A 82 11.74 -1.11 -8.50
N ALA A 83 11.43 -0.37 -9.56
CA ALA A 83 11.49 -0.86 -10.93
C ALA A 83 12.05 0.19 -11.88
N ASP A 84 12.91 -0.28 -12.81
CA ASP A 84 13.54 0.50 -13.87
C ASP A 84 12.88 0.28 -15.25
N GLY A 85 11.78 -0.46 -15.30
CA GLY A 85 11.09 -0.89 -16.52
C GLY A 85 11.52 -2.27 -17.03
N GLN A 86 12.63 -2.81 -16.55
CA GLN A 86 13.15 -4.13 -16.93
C GLN A 86 13.15 -5.10 -15.76
N GLN A 87 13.63 -4.63 -14.61
CA GLN A 87 13.78 -5.42 -13.40
C GLN A 87 13.01 -4.78 -12.24
N VAL A 88 12.65 -5.61 -11.28
CA VAL A 88 12.15 -5.20 -9.98
C VAL A 88 13.15 -5.66 -8.94
N ASN A 89 13.59 -4.74 -8.09
CA ASN A 89 14.46 -5.01 -6.96
C ASN A 89 13.69 -4.71 -5.69
N ASP A 90 13.76 -5.60 -4.70
CA ASP A 90 13.13 -5.38 -3.41
C ASP A 90 14.11 -5.63 -2.26
N ILE A 91 14.06 -4.78 -1.25
CA ILE A 91 14.83 -4.91 -0.01
C ILE A 91 13.87 -4.70 1.15
N LYS A 92 13.96 -5.62 2.12
CA LYS A 92 13.14 -5.63 3.34
C LYS A 92 14.01 -5.92 4.54
N GLY A 93 13.62 -5.40 5.69
CA GLY A 93 14.31 -5.63 6.95
C GLY A 93 13.38 -5.51 8.15
N MET A 94 13.81 -6.06 9.27
CA MET A 94 13.22 -5.84 10.58
C MET A 94 13.85 -4.59 11.19
N GLY A 95 13.04 -3.73 11.84
CA GLY A 95 13.49 -2.48 12.46
C GLY A 95 12.94 -1.23 11.78
N LEU A 96 13.55 -0.10 12.11
CA LEU A 96 13.11 1.22 11.63
C LEU A 96 13.55 1.45 10.17
N VAL A 97 12.80 2.28 9.46
CA VAL A 97 13.09 2.67 8.07
C VAL A 97 14.51 3.19 7.93
N SER A 98 14.97 4.05 8.85
CA SER A 98 16.32 4.63 8.83
C SER A 98 17.44 3.64 9.16
N GLU A 99 17.14 2.55 9.82
CA GLU A 99 18.12 1.50 10.14
C GLU A 99 18.33 0.54 8.96
N ILE A 100 17.23 0.29 8.21
CA ILE A 100 17.22 -0.64 7.07
C ILE A 100 17.78 0.03 5.81
N PHE A 101 17.35 1.26 5.53
CA PHE A 101 17.63 1.96 4.28
C PHE A 101 18.71 3.03 4.44
N THR A 102 19.97 2.60 4.43
CA THR A 102 21.13 3.49 4.26
C THR A 102 21.30 3.90 2.80
N ASP A 103 22.15 4.90 2.53
CA ASP A 103 22.43 5.34 1.16
C ASP A 103 22.93 4.18 0.27
N ASP A 104 23.84 3.34 0.78
CA ASP A 104 24.36 2.17 0.07
C ASP A 104 23.27 1.11 -0.25
N VAL A 105 22.21 1.06 0.55
CA VAL A 105 21.06 0.16 0.33
C VAL A 105 20.13 0.76 -0.71
N LEU A 106 19.87 2.07 -0.65
CA LEU A 106 19.02 2.77 -1.61
C LEU A 106 19.62 2.76 -3.03
N GLU A 107 20.94 2.79 -3.18
CA GLU A 107 21.61 2.67 -4.47
C GLU A 107 21.35 1.31 -5.17
N LYS A 108 20.95 0.28 -4.43
CA LYS A 108 20.58 -1.05 -4.97
C LYS A 108 19.13 -1.12 -5.44
N LEU A 109 18.38 -0.03 -5.31
CA LEU A 109 16.98 0.10 -5.68
C LEU A 109 16.81 1.13 -6.81
N PRO A 110 17.42 0.92 -7.99
CA PRO A 110 17.29 1.84 -9.10
C PRO A 110 15.88 1.83 -9.69
N GLY A 111 15.54 2.89 -10.42
CA GLY A 111 14.32 2.95 -11.21
C GLY A 111 13.48 4.17 -10.94
N HIS A 112 12.42 4.29 -11.73
CA HIS A 112 11.52 5.44 -11.74
C HIS A 112 10.15 5.14 -11.12
N ILE A 113 9.97 3.92 -10.63
CA ILE A 113 8.78 3.45 -9.92
C ILE A 113 9.26 2.79 -8.62
N ALA A 114 8.59 3.06 -7.51
CA ALA A 114 8.81 2.34 -6.26
C ALA A 114 7.54 2.29 -5.42
N ILE A 115 7.40 1.21 -4.65
CA ILE A 115 6.41 1.10 -3.57
C ILE A 115 7.10 0.73 -2.27
N GLY A 116 6.53 1.11 -1.16
CA GLY A 116 7.08 0.83 0.15
C GLY A 116 6.03 0.58 1.22
N HIS A 117 6.49 -0.03 2.30
CA HIS A 117 5.66 -0.40 3.44
C HIS A 117 6.40 -0.25 4.76
N THR A 118 5.70 0.23 5.79
CA THR A 118 6.09 0.11 7.20
C THR A 118 5.06 -0.74 7.93
N ARG A 119 5.53 -1.72 8.71
CA ARG A 119 4.66 -2.67 9.40
C ARG A 119 4.61 -2.42 10.90
N TYR A 120 3.40 -2.54 11.42
CA TYR A 120 3.12 -2.77 12.82
C TYR A 120 2.29 -4.05 12.92
N SER A 121 2.75 -5.08 13.64
CA SER A 121 1.97 -6.31 13.75
C SER A 121 1.06 -6.28 14.95
N THR A 122 -0.23 -6.55 14.69
CA THR A 122 -1.25 -6.80 15.70
C THR A 122 -1.52 -8.28 15.89
N THR A 123 -1.30 -9.07 14.83
CA THR A 123 -1.57 -10.51 14.80
C THR A 123 -0.57 -11.22 13.89
N GLY A 124 -0.03 -12.33 14.37
CA GLY A 124 0.88 -13.19 13.63
C GLY A 124 2.35 -13.05 14.02
N ASP A 125 3.15 -14.04 13.60
CA ASP A 125 4.59 -14.04 13.87
C ASP A 125 5.27 -12.83 13.22
N SER A 126 6.02 -12.09 14.04
CA SER A 126 6.93 -11.04 13.59
C SER A 126 8.11 -11.69 12.86
N ALA A 127 7.91 -11.98 11.58
CA ALA A 127 8.91 -12.62 10.76
C ALA A 127 9.17 -11.81 9.50
N LEU A 128 10.43 -11.74 9.06
CA LEU A 128 10.84 -11.10 7.82
C LEU A 128 10.05 -11.63 6.60
N LEU A 129 9.57 -12.86 6.67
CA LEU A 129 8.73 -13.50 5.66
C LEU A 129 7.45 -12.70 5.36
N ASN A 130 6.89 -12.04 6.39
CA ASN A 130 5.67 -11.23 6.29
C ASN A 130 5.95 -9.74 6.04
N ALA A 131 7.22 -9.33 5.97
CA ALA A 131 7.57 -7.96 5.62
C ALA A 131 7.18 -7.68 4.16
N GLN A 132 6.57 -6.52 3.95
CA GLN A 132 6.12 -6.08 2.63
C GLN A 132 7.07 -5.01 2.07
N PRO A 133 7.08 -4.79 0.73
CA PRO A 133 6.21 -5.38 -0.29
C PRO A 133 6.43 -6.90 -0.48
N ILE A 134 5.35 -7.60 -0.86
CA ILE A 134 5.43 -9.01 -1.29
C ILE A 134 5.48 -9.01 -2.81
N SER A 135 6.52 -9.63 -3.37
CA SER A 135 6.75 -9.72 -4.81
C SER A 135 6.52 -11.15 -5.29
N VAL A 136 5.67 -11.33 -6.30
CA VAL A 136 5.39 -12.65 -6.90
C VAL A 136 5.49 -12.53 -8.42
N GLU A 137 6.25 -13.44 -9.04
CA GLU A 137 6.30 -13.61 -10.50
C GLU A 137 5.24 -14.65 -10.90
N SER A 138 4.43 -14.31 -11.90
CA SER A 138 3.39 -15.17 -12.45
C SER A 138 3.43 -15.15 -13.98
N THR A 139 2.56 -15.92 -14.62
CA THR A 139 2.37 -15.85 -16.09
C THR A 139 1.92 -14.48 -16.58
N ARG A 140 1.44 -13.62 -15.68
CA ARG A 140 1.03 -12.23 -15.96
C ARG A 140 2.16 -11.21 -15.72
N GLY A 141 3.35 -11.70 -15.39
CA GLY A 141 4.51 -10.91 -15.00
C GLY A 141 4.64 -10.76 -13.48
N LEU A 142 5.63 -9.97 -13.08
CA LEU A 142 5.90 -9.67 -11.68
C LEU A 142 4.93 -8.61 -11.17
N ILE A 143 4.37 -8.89 -10.00
CA ILE A 143 3.54 -7.96 -9.21
C ILE A 143 4.15 -7.87 -7.81
N ALA A 144 4.40 -6.67 -7.34
CA ALA A 144 4.70 -6.38 -5.94
C ALA A 144 3.52 -5.64 -5.30
N ILE A 145 3.19 -5.98 -4.04
CA ILE A 145 2.07 -5.41 -3.30
C ILE A 145 2.52 -4.91 -1.93
N ALA A 146 2.03 -3.74 -1.53
CA ALA A 146 2.07 -3.25 -0.17
C ALA A 146 0.64 -2.89 0.28
N HIS A 147 0.25 -3.39 1.44
CA HIS A 147 -1.12 -3.38 1.94
C HIS A 147 -1.15 -2.88 3.38
N ASN A 148 -1.93 -1.85 3.62
CA ASN A 148 -2.34 -1.41 4.95
C ASN A 148 -3.80 -1.80 5.15
N GLY A 149 -4.08 -2.68 6.09
CA GLY A 149 -5.43 -3.09 6.40
C GLY A 149 -5.53 -4.51 6.95
N ASN A 150 -6.77 -4.99 6.99
CA ASN A 150 -7.08 -6.34 7.42
C ASN A 150 -8.27 -6.88 6.61
N LEU A 151 -8.10 -8.06 6.05
CA LEU A 151 -9.13 -8.76 5.28
C LEU A 151 -9.80 -9.81 6.14
N ILE A 152 -11.13 -9.87 6.11
CA ILE A 152 -11.94 -10.68 7.04
C ILE A 152 -12.49 -11.97 6.45
N ASN A 153 -12.50 -12.13 5.14
CA ASN A 153 -13.11 -13.29 4.44
C ASN A 153 -12.08 -14.28 3.86
N LEU A 154 -10.88 -14.33 4.40
CA LEU A 154 -9.73 -14.96 3.75
C LEU A 154 -9.74 -16.48 3.78
N GLY A 155 -10.30 -17.12 4.82
CA GLY A 155 -10.25 -18.57 5.00
C GLY A 155 -10.81 -19.34 3.78
N THR A 156 -12.01 -18.99 3.36
CA THR A 156 -12.67 -19.61 2.19
C THR A 156 -11.96 -19.31 0.87
N ALA A 157 -11.42 -18.11 0.71
CA ALA A 157 -10.65 -17.75 -0.49
C ALA A 157 -9.34 -18.53 -0.55
N LYS A 158 -8.62 -18.62 0.56
CA LYS A 158 -7.37 -19.38 0.66
C LYS A 158 -7.57 -20.87 0.39
N GLU A 159 -8.53 -21.50 1.05
CA GLU A 159 -8.86 -22.92 0.84
C GLU A 159 -9.24 -23.25 -0.62
N ARG A 160 -9.94 -22.33 -1.30
CA ARG A 160 -10.26 -22.48 -2.72
C ARG A 160 -8.99 -22.41 -3.57
N LEU A 161 -8.15 -21.39 -3.36
CA LEU A 161 -6.90 -21.21 -4.08
C LEU A 161 -5.95 -22.39 -3.88
N GLU A 162 -5.81 -22.92 -2.65
CA GLU A 162 -4.99 -24.10 -2.36
C GLU A 162 -5.50 -25.35 -3.09
N ARG A 163 -6.83 -25.55 -3.16
CA ARG A 163 -7.43 -26.64 -3.97
C ARG A 163 -7.15 -26.48 -5.46
N ASP A 164 -7.07 -25.23 -5.95
CA ASP A 164 -6.75 -24.90 -7.33
C ASP A 164 -5.24 -24.91 -7.61
N GLY A 165 -4.42 -25.29 -6.61
CA GLY A 165 -2.97 -25.48 -6.73
C GLY A 165 -2.13 -24.27 -6.37
N ALA A 166 -2.68 -23.21 -5.76
CA ALA A 166 -1.89 -22.09 -5.28
C ALA A 166 -0.98 -22.49 -4.13
N ILE A 167 0.26 -22.01 -4.16
CA ILE A 167 1.26 -22.22 -3.12
C ILE A 167 1.51 -20.88 -2.42
N PHE A 168 1.28 -20.86 -1.11
CA PHE A 168 1.53 -19.67 -0.28
C PHE A 168 2.91 -19.74 0.36
N GLN A 169 3.66 -18.64 0.28
CA GLN A 169 4.98 -18.50 0.85
C GLN A 169 4.97 -17.75 2.18
N THR A 170 3.91 -16.97 2.44
CA THR A 170 3.73 -16.15 3.63
C THR A 170 2.42 -16.49 4.35
N THR A 171 2.27 -15.96 5.56
CA THR A 171 0.99 -15.99 6.27
C THR A 171 0.21 -14.68 6.09
N SER A 172 0.72 -13.76 5.26
CA SER A 172 0.11 -12.46 5.02
C SER A 172 -1.15 -12.59 4.16
N ASP A 173 -2.18 -11.85 4.52
CA ASP A 173 -3.40 -11.68 3.73
C ASP A 173 -3.15 -11.04 2.36
N SER A 174 -2.12 -10.22 2.25
CA SER A 174 -1.71 -9.58 1.00
C SER A 174 -1.35 -10.56 -0.10
N GLU A 175 -0.78 -11.73 0.25
CA GLU A 175 -0.46 -12.77 -0.73
C GLU A 175 -1.71 -13.37 -1.37
N ILE A 176 -2.81 -13.47 -0.62
CA ILE A 176 -4.09 -13.95 -1.14
C ILE A 176 -4.59 -13.06 -2.29
N ILE A 177 -4.41 -11.74 -2.18
CA ILE A 177 -4.78 -10.80 -3.26
C ILE A 177 -3.98 -11.10 -4.53
N ILE A 178 -2.66 -11.33 -4.41
CA ILE A 178 -1.82 -11.68 -5.58
C ILE A 178 -2.26 -13.00 -6.19
N GLN A 179 -2.56 -14.00 -5.37
CA GLN A 179 -3.05 -15.30 -5.85
C GLN A 179 -4.40 -15.16 -6.56
N LEU A 180 -5.32 -14.35 -6.04
CA LEU A 180 -6.59 -14.05 -6.73
C LEU A 180 -6.37 -13.39 -8.09
N ILE A 181 -5.42 -12.44 -8.19
CA ILE A 181 -5.04 -11.79 -9.46
C ILE A 181 -4.49 -12.84 -10.44
N ALA A 182 -3.59 -13.71 -9.97
CA ALA A 182 -2.96 -14.74 -10.80
C ALA A 182 -3.96 -15.76 -11.33
N HIS A 183 -4.99 -16.12 -10.55
CA HIS A 183 -6.03 -17.09 -10.89
C HIS A 183 -7.25 -16.48 -11.60
N SER A 184 -7.30 -15.14 -11.75
CA SER A 184 -8.42 -14.48 -12.44
C SER A 184 -8.47 -14.90 -13.91
N ALA A 185 -9.68 -15.17 -14.40
CA ALA A 185 -9.93 -15.51 -15.81
C ALA A 185 -10.02 -14.28 -16.74
N LYS A 186 -9.79 -13.07 -16.20
CA LYS A 186 -9.84 -11.83 -16.97
C LYS A 186 -8.63 -11.68 -17.90
N ASN A 187 -8.79 -10.90 -18.96
CA ASN A 187 -7.76 -10.77 -20.01
C ASN A 187 -6.70 -9.72 -19.71
N THR A 188 -7.08 -8.60 -19.11
CA THR A 188 -6.15 -7.52 -18.78
C THR A 188 -5.75 -7.56 -17.30
N LEU A 189 -4.56 -7.09 -16.98
CA LEU A 189 -4.09 -7.05 -15.59
C LEU A 189 -5.00 -6.18 -14.71
N ILE A 190 -5.49 -5.06 -15.23
CA ILE A 190 -6.39 -4.18 -14.49
C ILE A 190 -7.71 -4.87 -14.17
N ASP A 191 -8.27 -5.62 -15.13
CA ASP A 191 -9.50 -6.37 -14.88
C ASP A 191 -9.27 -7.52 -13.88
N CYS A 192 -8.07 -8.14 -13.89
CA CYS A 192 -7.71 -9.16 -12.91
C CYS A 192 -7.60 -8.57 -11.50
N ILE A 193 -7.00 -7.38 -11.37
CA ILE A 193 -6.91 -6.65 -10.10
C ILE A 193 -8.32 -6.29 -9.61
N ALA A 194 -9.15 -5.71 -10.47
CA ALA A 194 -10.53 -5.38 -10.13
C ALA A 194 -11.33 -6.62 -9.71
N ASP A 195 -11.22 -7.72 -10.45
CA ASP A 195 -11.86 -9.00 -10.14
C ASP A 195 -11.41 -9.55 -8.77
N ALA A 196 -10.11 -9.50 -8.49
CA ALA A 196 -9.56 -9.93 -7.20
C ALA A 196 -10.09 -9.07 -6.04
N LEU A 197 -10.09 -7.74 -6.20
CA LEU A 197 -10.55 -6.81 -5.17
C LEU A 197 -12.07 -6.89 -4.91
N THR A 198 -12.88 -7.39 -5.85
CA THR A 198 -14.31 -7.67 -5.58
C THR A 198 -14.53 -8.92 -4.73
N GLN A 199 -13.54 -9.80 -4.62
CA GLN A 199 -13.62 -11.05 -3.86
C GLN A 199 -13.14 -10.92 -2.42
N VAL A 200 -12.47 -9.83 -2.06
CA VAL A 200 -11.99 -9.57 -0.71
C VAL A 200 -12.92 -8.62 0.05
N GLN A 201 -13.02 -8.81 1.35
CA GLN A 201 -13.81 -7.99 2.26
C GLN A 201 -12.92 -7.51 3.42
N GLY A 202 -13.13 -6.29 3.84
CA GLY A 202 -12.39 -5.69 4.96
C GLY A 202 -12.03 -4.24 4.69
N ALA A 203 -11.23 -3.68 5.57
CA ALA A 203 -10.70 -2.33 5.45
C ALA A 203 -9.28 -2.40 4.88
N PHE A 204 -9.03 -1.75 3.75
CA PHE A 204 -7.71 -1.79 3.12
C PHE A 204 -7.35 -0.52 2.34
N SER A 205 -6.08 -0.20 2.32
CA SER A 205 -5.45 0.60 1.29
C SER A 205 -4.23 -0.16 0.73
N ILE A 206 -4.14 -0.23 -0.58
CA ILE A 206 -3.21 -1.08 -1.30
C ILE A 206 -2.50 -0.26 -2.36
N VAL A 207 -1.17 -0.43 -2.45
CA VAL A 207 -0.40 -0.03 -3.60
C VAL A 207 0.27 -1.26 -4.20
N MET A 208 0.19 -1.38 -5.52
CA MET A 208 0.81 -2.47 -6.28
C MET A 208 1.67 -1.88 -7.38
N MET A 209 2.70 -2.61 -7.77
CA MET A 209 3.50 -2.24 -8.92
C MET A 209 3.82 -3.45 -9.79
N THR A 210 4.01 -3.17 -11.07
CA THR A 210 4.71 -4.01 -12.03
C THR A 210 6.03 -3.36 -12.41
N ARG A 211 6.72 -3.87 -13.43
CA ARG A 211 7.96 -3.25 -13.93
C ARG A 211 7.80 -1.81 -14.39
N ASN A 212 6.58 -1.40 -14.80
CA ASN A 212 6.33 -0.10 -15.43
C ASN A 212 5.01 0.59 -15.02
N ARG A 213 4.26 0.06 -14.07
CA ARG A 213 2.96 0.62 -13.65
C ARG A 213 2.80 0.57 -12.15
N ILE A 214 2.04 1.54 -11.61
CA ILE A 214 1.51 1.54 -10.25
C ILE A 214 0.00 1.43 -10.31
N PHE A 215 -0.55 0.67 -9.37
CA PHE A 215 -1.97 0.58 -9.08
C PHE A 215 -2.18 0.95 -7.62
N ALA A 216 -3.15 1.81 -7.36
CA ALA A 216 -3.53 2.19 -6.01
C ALA A 216 -5.03 1.92 -5.83
N ALA A 217 -5.40 1.28 -4.72
CA ALA A 217 -6.78 0.95 -4.42
C ALA A 217 -7.06 1.08 -2.93
N ARG A 218 -8.29 1.43 -2.58
CA ARG A 218 -8.77 1.40 -1.20
C ARG A 218 -10.13 0.72 -1.12
N ASP A 219 -10.51 0.31 0.08
CA ASP A 219 -11.80 -0.29 0.33
C ASP A 219 -12.96 0.66 -0.06
N PRO A 220 -14.15 0.11 -0.41
CA PRO A 220 -15.28 0.91 -0.89
C PRO A 220 -15.80 1.95 0.10
N HIS A 221 -15.48 1.79 1.38
CA HIS A 221 -15.92 2.69 2.46
C HIS A 221 -14.84 3.70 2.85
N GLY A 222 -13.61 3.53 2.35
CA GLY A 222 -12.48 4.39 2.66
C GLY A 222 -12.04 4.35 4.12
N PHE A 223 -12.18 3.19 4.79
CA PHE A 223 -11.77 3.03 6.18
C PHE A 223 -10.26 3.21 6.37
N ARG A 224 -9.46 2.69 5.43
CA ARG A 224 -8.02 2.92 5.47
C ARG A 224 -7.67 4.12 4.61
N PRO A 225 -6.87 5.06 5.14
CA PRO A 225 -6.52 6.27 4.41
C PRO A 225 -5.58 5.95 3.23
N LEU A 226 -5.82 6.63 2.12
CA LEU A 226 -4.94 6.65 0.97
C LEU A 226 -5.12 7.99 0.26
N ALA A 227 -4.04 8.75 0.19
CA ALA A 227 -3.99 10.05 -0.48
C ALA A 227 -3.12 9.96 -1.74
N MET A 228 -3.40 10.81 -2.72
CA MET A 228 -2.61 10.97 -3.94
C MET A 228 -2.04 12.39 -3.97
N GLY A 229 -0.75 12.50 -4.25
CA GLY A 229 -0.02 13.74 -4.49
C GLY A 229 0.57 13.77 -5.89
N ARG A 230 0.88 14.98 -6.37
CA ARG A 230 1.52 15.24 -7.65
C ARG A 230 2.63 16.26 -7.49
N ILE A 231 3.77 15.98 -8.07
CA ILE A 231 4.88 16.93 -8.22
C ILE A 231 4.95 17.30 -9.69
N GLU A 232 4.79 18.57 -10.01
CA GLU A 232 4.87 19.04 -11.38
C GLU A 232 6.28 18.87 -11.94
N GLY A 233 6.36 18.27 -13.13
CA GLY A 233 7.62 18.14 -13.86
C GLY A 233 8.17 19.51 -14.27
N LYS A 234 9.49 19.71 -14.07
CA LYS A 234 10.19 20.93 -14.49
C LYS A 234 10.87 20.72 -15.83
N ASP A 235 11.00 21.80 -16.61
CA ASP A 235 11.75 21.82 -17.86
C ASP A 235 11.29 20.76 -18.89
N GLY A 236 9.99 20.45 -18.90
CA GLY A 236 9.41 19.46 -19.80
C GLY A 236 9.53 18.01 -19.33
N ALA A 237 10.04 17.77 -18.14
CA ALA A 237 9.98 16.45 -17.51
C ALA A 237 8.51 16.06 -17.18
N PRO A 238 8.17 14.76 -17.21
CA PRO A 238 6.84 14.31 -16.81
C PRO A 238 6.59 14.56 -15.32
N ASP A 239 5.32 14.64 -14.95
CA ASP A 239 4.92 14.75 -13.56
C ASP A 239 5.25 13.47 -12.79
N THR A 240 5.58 13.66 -11.52
CA THR A 240 5.70 12.55 -10.56
C THR A 240 4.41 12.40 -9.78
N PHE A 241 3.92 11.19 -9.66
CA PHE A 241 2.75 10.88 -8.85
C PHE A 241 3.15 10.06 -7.63
N CYS A 242 2.55 10.40 -6.50
CA CYS A 242 2.77 9.71 -5.24
C CYS A 242 1.46 9.32 -4.57
N PHE A 243 1.48 8.17 -3.89
CA PHE A 243 0.38 7.68 -3.06
C PHE A 243 0.93 7.37 -1.69
N ALA A 244 0.20 7.75 -0.65
CA ALA A 244 0.61 7.52 0.74
C ALA A 244 -0.59 7.30 1.64
N SER A 245 -0.38 6.56 2.73
CA SER A 245 -1.39 6.41 3.78
C SER A 245 -1.79 7.76 4.39
N GLU A 246 -0.83 8.70 4.52
CA GLU A 246 -1.08 10.03 5.09
C GLU A 246 -0.37 11.12 4.29
N THR A 247 -0.97 12.31 4.30
CA THR A 247 -0.44 13.48 3.59
C THR A 247 0.86 14.03 4.17
N CYS A 248 1.20 13.74 5.43
CA CYS A 248 2.48 14.12 6.03
C CYS A 248 3.70 13.56 5.24
N ALA A 249 3.50 12.44 4.52
CA ALA A 249 4.52 11.92 3.63
C ALA A 249 4.82 12.86 2.44
N PHE A 250 3.83 13.64 2.00
CA PHE A 250 3.97 14.58 0.88
C PHE A 250 4.71 15.85 1.26
N ASP A 251 4.66 16.27 2.53
CA ASP A 251 5.36 17.45 3.00
C ASP A 251 6.87 17.33 2.79
N LEU A 252 7.44 16.13 3.01
CA LEU A 252 8.87 15.88 2.77
C LEU A 252 9.22 15.77 1.27
N LEU A 253 8.24 15.52 0.41
CA LEU A 253 8.42 15.38 -1.02
C LEU A 253 8.07 16.64 -1.80
N HIS A 254 7.48 17.64 -1.14
CA HIS A 254 6.93 18.84 -1.76
C HIS A 254 5.89 18.53 -2.84
N ALA A 255 5.03 17.53 -2.59
CA ALA A 255 3.97 17.07 -3.48
C ALA A 255 2.61 17.69 -3.11
#